data_840f4a3395a03ef80b5ded8f05fba49f
#
_entry.id   840f4a3395a03ef80b5ded8f05fba49f
#
_cell.length_a   1.000
_cell.length_b   1.000
_cell.length_c   1.000
_cell.angle_alpha   90.00
_cell.angle_beta   90.00
_cell.angle_gamma   90.00
#
_symmetry.space_group_name_H-M   'P 1'
#
loop_
_entity.id
_entity.type
_entity.pdbx_description
1 polymer ?
#
loop_
_entity_poly.entity_id
_entity_poly.type
_entity_poly.pdbx_seq_one_letter_code
_entity_poly.pdbx_strand_id
1 'polypeptide(L)'
;MHMRKMTRLCALLLALLLPWGALGETDISLSVGYDGLITYGKALPVTIRLENHGEDFSGVAAIDIAVSRTEYNRYEQEFFLAAGAVKEFCFPVRIDSRQTRFTAELLQDGKQIAARTVEAVRVVSPSAGLIGVLSDDAQRLSYMNIDRDSDELYRSEYWQIVPLTRETFPAEERLMQSFSILAIDGFDLAALSPAQQSVLENWLLEGGLVLLGGGGQGAASFPYFEAL
;
A
#
# COMPACT_ATOMS: atom_id res chain seq x y z
N MET A 1 0.48 -5.89 -67.82
CA MET A 1 1.56 -6.12 -66.82
C MET A 1 1.48 -5.20 -65.58
N HIS A 2 0.41 -4.38 -65.41
CA HIS A 2 0.28 -3.43 -64.30
C HIS A 2 -0.58 -3.98 -63.11
N MET A 3 -1.48 -4.90 -63.32
CA MET A 3 -2.38 -5.42 -62.28
C MET A 3 -1.71 -6.29 -61.20
N ARG A 4 -0.63 -7.01 -61.52
CA ARG A 4 0.11 -7.85 -60.56
C ARG A 4 1.00 -7.08 -59.56
N LYS A 5 1.33 -5.80 -59.88
CA LYS A 5 2.12 -4.94 -58.94
C LYS A 5 1.25 -4.25 -57.91
N MET A 6 -0.01 -3.98 -58.21
CA MET A 6 -0.96 -3.35 -57.27
C MET A 6 -1.41 -4.31 -56.17
N THR A 7 -1.62 -5.59 -56.50
CA THR A 7 -2.02 -6.60 -55.50
C THR A 7 -0.91 -6.88 -54.46
N ARG A 8 0.35 -6.74 -54.84
CA ARG A 8 1.49 -6.91 -53.91
C ARG A 8 1.67 -5.69 -53.00
N LEU A 9 1.31 -4.49 -53.48
CA LEU A 9 1.40 -3.26 -52.67
C LEU A 9 0.29 -3.21 -51.62
N CYS A 10 -0.94 -3.63 -51.93
CA CYS A 10 -2.04 -3.74 -51.00
C CYS A 10 -1.79 -4.80 -49.90
N ALA A 11 -1.16 -5.93 -50.26
CA ALA A 11 -0.80 -6.96 -49.27
C ALA A 11 0.29 -6.47 -48.29
N LEU A 12 1.22 -5.63 -48.75
CA LEU A 12 2.26 -5.05 -47.89
C LEU A 12 1.72 -3.94 -46.98
N LEU A 13 0.71 -3.15 -47.44
CA LEU A 13 0.06 -2.15 -46.61
C LEU A 13 -0.87 -2.75 -45.56
N LEU A 14 -1.48 -3.91 -45.84
CA LEU A 14 -2.32 -4.61 -44.86
C LEU A 14 -1.51 -5.25 -43.72
N ALA A 15 -0.26 -5.62 -43.99
CA ALA A 15 0.66 -6.16 -42.97
C ALA A 15 1.19 -5.06 -42.00
N LEU A 16 1.09 -3.78 -42.37
CA LEU A 16 1.45 -2.63 -41.50
C LEU A 16 0.32 -2.16 -40.58
N LEU A 17 -0.89 -2.74 -40.74
CA LEU A 17 -2.06 -2.46 -39.89
C LEU A 17 -2.31 -3.54 -38.84
N LEU A 18 -1.41 -4.48 -38.68
CA LEU A 18 -1.43 -5.33 -37.49
C LEU A 18 -1.09 -4.42 -36.30
N PRO A 19 -1.97 -4.29 -35.31
CA PRO A 19 -1.59 -3.58 -34.10
C PRO A 19 -0.33 -4.25 -33.57
N TRP A 20 0.75 -3.51 -33.49
CA TRP A 20 1.93 -3.91 -32.74
C TRP A 20 1.42 -4.21 -31.34
N GLY A 21 1.55 -5.50 -30.99
CA GLY A 21 0.95 -6.08 -29.82
C GLY A 21 1.03 -5.18 -28.62
N ALA A 22 -0.07 -5.05 -27.96
CA ALA A 22 -0.22 -4.33 -26.73
C ALA A 22 0.91 -4.72 -25.77
N LEU A 23 1.87 -3.84 -25.60
CA LEU A 23 2.77 -3.85 -24.48
C LEU A 23 1.91 -3.56 -23.25
N GLY A 24 1.56 -4.63 -22.51
CA GLY A 24 0.89 -4.53 -21.21
C GLY A 24 -0.63 -4.59 -21.27
N GLU A 25 -1.18 -5.78 -21.48
CA GLU A 25 -2.62 -6.03 -21.25
C GLU A 25 -3.01 -5.89 -19.78
N THR A 26 -2.02 -5.76 -18.87
CA THR A 26 -2.24 -5.63 -17.44
C THR A 26 -1.35 -4.55 -16.85
N ASP A 27 -1.98 -3.55 -16.26
CA ASP A 27 -1.29 -2.53 -15.50
C ASP A 27 -0.99 -3.04 -14.10
N ILE A 28 0.26 -2.86 -13.65
CA ILE A 28 0.70 -3.15 -12.29
C ILE A 28 1.11 -1.86 -11.59
N SER A 29 0.53 -1.62 -10.43
CA SER A 29 0.96 -0.57 -9.52
C SER A 29 1.41 -1.15 -8.18
N LEU A 30 2.35 -0.48 -7.55
CA LEU A 30 2.95 -0.89 -6.28
C LEU A 30 2.99 0.31 -5.34
N SER A 31 2.49 0.13 -4.14
CA SER A 31 2.72 1.06 -3.04
C SER A 31 3.38 0.36 -1.87
N VAL A 32 4.25 1.05 -1.14
CA VAL A 32 5.01 0.50 -0.02
C VAL A 32 4.94 1.46 1.16
N GLY A 33 4.56 0.91 2.31
CA GLY A 33 4.36 1.69 3.51
C GLY A 33 3.13 2.58 3.43
N TYR A 34 3.10 3.58 4.28
CA TYR A 34 2.01 4.56 4.34
C TYR A 34 2.40 5.78 3.50
N ASP A 35 1.86 5.88 2.29
CA ASP A 35 2.19 6.93 1.31
C ASP A 35 3.71 7.07 1.08
N GLY A 36 4.38 5.93 0.89
CA GLY A 36 5.83 5.85 0.70
C GLY A 36 6.68 6.08 1.97
N LEU A 37 6.04 6.27 3.12
CA LEU A 37 6.73 6.28 4.41
C LEU A 37 6.96 4.85 4.87
N ILE A 38 8.23 4.52 5.13
CA ILE A 38 8.62 3.24 5.71
C ILE A 38 9.40 3.44 7.01
N THR A 39 9.34 2.45 7.88
CA THR A 39 10.20 2.35 9.06
C THR A 39 10.71 0.91 9.18
N TYR A 40 11.94 0.76 9.62
CA TYR A 40 12.53 -0.57 9.78
C TYR A 40 12.03 -1.24 11.06
N GLY A 41 11.94 -2.56 11.02
CA GLY A 41 11.56 -3.38 12.17
C GLY A 41 10.07 -3.40 12.53
N LYS A 42 9.24 -2.68 11.80
CA LYS A 42 7.77 -2.69 11.94
C LYS A 42 7.12 -3.29 10.70
N ALA A 43 5.92 -3.83 10.86
CA ALA A 43 5.11 -4.29 9.73
C ALA A 43 4.51 -3.08 9.00
N LEU A 44 4.57 -3.11 7.67
CA LEU A 44 4.08 -2.05 6.81
C LEU A 44 3.25 -2.67 5.67
N PRO A 45 2.24 -1.98 5.16
CA PRO A 45 1.50 -2.46 4.01
C PRO A 45 2.37 -2.39 2.75
N VAL A 46 2.40 -3.48 2.00
CA VAL A 46 2.89 -3.51 0.62
C VAL A 46 1.73 -3.92 -0.25
N THR A 47 1.27 -3.01 -1.09
CA THR A 47 0.07 -3.20 -1.89
C THR A 47 0.43 -3.31 -3.36
N ILE A 48 0.04 -4.42 -3.99
CA ILE A 48 0.12 -4.66 -5.43
C ILE A 48 -1.30 -4.57 -5.98
N ARG A 49 -1.55 -3.62 -6.89
CA ARG A 49 -2.82 -3.47 -7.59
C ARG A 49 -2.61 -3.80 -9.06
N LEU A 50 -3.46 -4.67 -9.57
CA LEU A 50 -3.50 -5.11 -10.96
C LEU A 50 -4.78 -4.62 -11.63
N GLU A 51 -4.67 -4.15 -12.88
CA GLU A 51 -5.80 -3.78 -13.72
C GLU A 51 -5.63 -4.46 -15.08
N ASN A 52 -6.58 -5.36 -15.40
CA ASN A 52 -6.53 -6.15 -16.62
C ASN A 52 -7.29 -5.46 -17.75
N HIS A 53 -6.61 -5.12 -18.82
CA HIS A 53 -7.20 -4.55 -20.03
C HIS A 53 -7.31 -5.58 -21.17
N GLY A 54 -6.81 -6.81 -20.95
CA GLY A 54 -6.81 -7.91 -21.90
C GLY A 54 -7.86 -8.99 -21.61
N GLU A 55 -7.53 -10.22 -21.96
CA GLU A 55 -8.35 -11.40 -21.71
C GLU A 55 -8.21 -11.89 -20.26
N ASP A 56 -9.09 -12.82 -19.86
CA ASP A 56 -9.00 -13.51 -18.57
C ASP A 56 -7.66 -14.23 -18.44
N PHE A 57 -7.00 -14.11 -17.31
CA PHE A 57 -5.78 -14.89 -17.04
C PHE A 57 -5.60 -15.23 -15.56
N SER A 58 -4.78 -16.24 -15.31
CA SER A 58 -4.29 -16.60 -13.99
C SER A 58 -2.79 -16.33 -13.89
N GLY A 59 -2.34 -15.93 -12.72
CA GLY A 59 -0.94 -15.62 -12.48
C GLY A 59 -0.60 -15.57 -11.01
N VAL A 60 0.62 -15.10 -10.74
CA VAL A 60 1.15 -14.89 -9.40
C VAL A 60 1.64 -13.44 -9.30
N ALA A 61 1.13 -12.70 -8.33
CA ALA A 61 1.69 -11.42 -7.92
C ALA A 61 2.72 -11.67 -6.82
N ALA A 62 3.94 -11.19 -6.99
CA ALA A 62 5.02 -11.46 -6.06
C ALA A 62 5.86 -10.22 -5.77
N ILE A 63 6.48 -10.20 -4.58
CA ILE A 63 7.48 -9.21 -4.18
C ILE A 63 8.52 -9.86 -3.27
N ASP A 64 9.79 -9.54 -3.51
CA ASP A 64 10.91 -9.97 -2.68
C ASP A 64 11.34 -8.84 -1.75
N ILE A 65 11.38 -9.14 -0.44
CA ILE A 65 11.81 -8.21 0.61
C ILE A 65 13.14 -8.70 1.17
N ALA A 66 14.16 -7.87 1.06
CA ALA A 66 15.48 -8.21 1.55
C ALA A 66 15.50 -8.31 3.08
N VAL A 67 15.97 -9.44 3.60
CA VAL A 67 16.27 -9.67 5.02
C VAL A 67 17.74 -9.32 5.30
N SER A 68 18.62 -9.68 4.37
CA SER A 68 20.04 -9.38 4.41
C SER A 68 20.55 -9.04 3.01
N ARG A 69 21.86 -9.00 2.82
CA ARG A 69 22.46 -8.76 1.49
C ARG A 69 22.21 -9.91 0.50
N THR A 70 21.93 -11.10 0.99
CA THR A 70 21.83 -12.33 0.18
C THR A 70 20.55 -13.11 0.43
N GLU A 71 19.73 -12.67 1.38
CA GLU A 71 18.50 -13.38 1.77
C GLU A 71 17.29 -12.47 1.57
N TYR A 72 16.22 -13.07 1.06
CA TYR A 72 14.96 -12.39 0.77
C TYR A 72 13.79 -13.23 1.28
N ASN A 73 12.78 -12.57 1.83
CA ASN A 73 11.46 -13.14 2.03
C ASN A 73 10.64 -12.86 0.79
N ARG A 74 10.13 -13.91 0.15
CA ARG A 74 9.21 -13.78 -0.96
C ARG A 74 7.77 -13.82 -0.46
N TYR A 75 7.02 -12.80 -0.81
CA TYR A 75 5.58 -12.72 -0.61
C TYR A 75 4.92 -12.89 -1.96
N GLU A 76 3.99 -13.85 -2.05
CA GLU A 76 3.31 -14.14 -3.31
C GLU A 76 1.86 -14.52 -3.10
N GLN A 77 1.03 -14.21 -4.10
CA GLN A 77 -0.38 -14.55 -4.13
C GLN A 77 -0.78 -15.01 -5.53
N GLU A 78 -1.28 -16.22 -5.62
CA GLU A 78 -1.94 -16.70 -6.82
C GLU A 78 -3.28 -16.00 -7.02
N PHE A 79 -3.63 -15.74 -8.28
CA PHE A 79 -4.89 -15.10 -8.60
C PHE A 79 -5.42 -15.52 -9.97
N PHE A 80 -6.74 -15.32 -10.12
CA PHE A 80 -7.42 -15.22 -11.41
C PHE A 80 -7.90 -13.78 -11.56
N LEU A 81 -7.75 -13.20 -12.74
CA LEU A 81 -8.14 -11.84 -13.07
C LEU A 81 -8.93 -11.84 -14.38
N ALA A 82 -10.22 -11.54 -14.29
CA ALA A 82 -11.10 -11.44 -15.45
C ALA A 82 -10.76 -10.21 -16.30
N ALA A 83 -11.17 -10.24 -17.55
CA ALA A 83 -11.08 -9.10 -18.48
C ALA A 83 -11.76 -7.85 -17.88
N GLY A 84 -11.07 -6.72 -17.89
CA GLY A 84 -11.55 -5.46 -17.34
C GLY A 84 -11.60 -5.39 -15.80
N ALA A 85 -11.15 -6.43 -15.08
CA ALA A 85 -11.18 -6.46 -13.63
C ALA A 85 -9.95 -5.79 -13.00
N VAL A 86 -10.18 -5.32 -11.77
CA VAL A 86 -9.13 -4.80 -10.87
C VAL A 86 -9.02 -5.73 -9.68
N LYS A 87 -7.79 -6.01 -9.26
CA LYS A 87 -7.52 -6.79 -8.06
C LYS A 87 -6.37 -6.17 -7.26
N GLU A 88 -6.49 -6.23 -5.95
CA GLU A 88 -5.52 -5.67 -5.02
C GLU A 88 -5.10 -6.71 -3.98
N PHE A 89 -3.81 -6.75 -3.69
CA PHE A 89 -3.19 -7.61 -2.68
C PHE A 89 -2.41 -6.74 -1.72
N CYS A 90 -2.73 -6.82 -0.44
CA CYS A 90 -1.99 -6.14 0.62
C CYS A 90 -1.23 -7.19 1.44
N PHE A 91 0.09 -7.05 1.50
CA PHE A 91 0.96 -7.92 2.30
C PHE A 91 1.46 -7.12 3.52
N PRO A 92 1.26 -7.62 4.75
CA PRO A 92 1.88 -7.05 5.94
C PRO A 92 3.35 -7.45 5.99
N VAL A 93 4.22 -6.58 5.50
CA VAL A 93 5.64 -6.86 5.30
C VAL A 93 6.48 -6.18 6.36
N ARG A 94 7.36 -6.93 7.02
CA ARG A 94 8.38 -6.36 7.90
C ARG A 94 9.66 -6.10 7.11
N ILE A 95 10.14 -4.85 7.15
CA ILE A 95 11.37 -4.44 6.48
C ILE A 95 12.48 -4.36 7.53
N ASP A 96 13.39 -5.34 7.54
CA ASP A 96 14.49 -5.43 8.50
C ASP A 96 15.83 -4.95 7.93
N SER A 97 15.94 -4.83 6.61
CA SER A 97 17.13 -4.32 5.90
C SER A 97 16.98 -2.86 5.49
N ARG A 98 18.08 -2.22 5.10
CA ARG A 98 18.06 -0.85 4.55
C ARG A 98 17.60 -0.81 3.08
N GLN A 99 16.63 -1.63 2.73
CA GLN A 99 16.02 -1.62 1.41
C GLN A 99 15.12 -0.39 1.27
N THR A 100 15.34 0.36 0.19
CA THR A 100 14.49 1.52 -0.17
C THR A 100 13.84 1.34 -1.53
N ARG A 101 14.32 0.38 -2.33
CA ARG A 101 13.77 0.05 -3.65
C ARG A 101 13.02 -1.28 -3.57
N PHE A 102 11.80 -1.29 -4.08
CA PHE A 102 10.88 -2.42 -4.04
C PHE A 102 10.39 -2.71 -5.44
N THR A 103 10.39 -3.98 -5.83
CA THR A 103 9.94 -4.42 -7.15
C THR A 103 8.89 -5.51 -6.98
N ALA A 104 7.68 -5.22 -7.44
CA ALA A 104 6.64 -6.23 -7.60
C ALA A 104 6.74 -6.85 -9.00
N GLU A 105 6.50 -8.14 -9.07
CA GLU A 105 6.52 -8.94 -10.29
C GLU A 105 5.17 -9.57 -10.53
N LEU A 106 4.78 -9.64 -11.79
CA LEU A 106 3.63 -10.38 -12.26
C LEU A 106 4.13 -11.57 -13.10
N LEU A 107 3.78 -12.77 -12.66
CA LEU A 107 4.22 -14.01 -13.29
C LEU A 107 3.02 -14.73 -13.90
N GLN A 108 3.18 -15.28 -15.11
CA GLN A 108 2.25 -16.20 -15.74
C GLN A 108 3.04 -17.41 -16.25
N ASP A 109 2.61 -18.62 -15.92
CA ASP A 109 3.32 -19.87 -16.25
C ASP A 109 4.80 -19.86 -15.82
N GLY A 110 5.09 -19.22 -14.66
CA GLY A 110 6.44 -19.08 -14.12
C GLY A 110 7.33 -18.06 -14.85
N LYS A 111 6.79 -17.31 -15.82
CA LYS A 111 7.51 -16.25 -16.54
C LYS A 111 7.03 -14.87 -16.10
N GLN A 112 7.95 -13.96 -15.87
CA GLN A 112 7.63 -12.57 -15.59
C GLN A 112 7.05 -11.91 -16.84
N ILE A 113 5.81 -11.43 -16.73
CA ILE A 113 5.10 -10.72 -17.82
C ILE A 113 5.04 -9.20 -17.57
N ALA A 114 5.11 -8.77 -16.32
CA ALA A 114 5.21 -7.36 -15.95
C ALA A 114 5.99 -7.20 -14.64
N ALA A 115 6.51 -5.99 -14.40
CA ALA A 115 7.11 -5.61 -13.13
C ALA A 115 6.93 -4.12 -12.87
N ARG A 116 6.85 -3.76 -11.59
CA ARG A 116 6.79 -2.38 -11.15
C ARG A 116 7.77 -2.15 -10.02
N THR A 117 8.62 -1.14 -10.18
CA THR A 117 9.58 -0.72 -9.14
C THR A 117 9.17 0.63 -8.59
N VAL A 118 9.24 0.76 -7.27
CA VAL A 118 9.08 2.03 -6.53
C VAL A 118 10.22 2.21 -5.56
N GLU A 119 10.48 3.45 -5.20
CA GLU A 119 11.41 3.81 -4.11
C GLU A 119 10.61 4.37 -2.94
N ALA A 120 11.06 4.08 -1.72
CA ALA A 120 10.49 4.69 -0.52
C ALA A 120 10.69 6.21 -0.57
N VAL A 121 9.62 6.96 -0.37
CA VAL A 121 9.66 8.42 -0.40
C VAL A 121 10.35 8.94 0.86
N ARG A 122 10.07 8.32 2.00
CA ARG A 122 10.62 8.73 3.29
C ARG A 122 10.90 7.51 4.17
N VAL A 123 12.11 7.46 4.71
CA VAL A 123 12.50 6.45 5.69
C VAL A 123 12.56 7.11 7.07
N VAL A 124 11.81 6.54 8.00
CA VAL A 124 11.72 7.03 9.37
C VAL A 124 12.54 6.12 10.30
N SER A 125 13.13 6.72 11.34
CA SER A 125 13.89 5.97 12.34
C SER A 125 13.05 4.84 12.95
N PRO A 126 13.62 3.65 13.22
CA PRO A 126 12.93 2.57 13.93
C PRO A 126 12.41 2.98 15.31
N SER A 127 13.05 3.97 15.93
CA SER A 127 12.63 4.52 17.25
C SER A 127 11.50 5.54 17.14
N ALA A 128 11.13 5.97 15.93
CA ALA A 128 10.04 6.92 15.77
C ALA A 128 8.68 6.29 16.10
N GLY A 129 7.87 7.02 16.85
CA GLY A 129 6.46 6.69 17.03
C GLY A 129 5.65 7.03 15.78
N LEU A 130 4.79 6.12 15.33
CA LEU A 130 3.82 6.42 14.28
C LEU A 130 2.47 6.75 14.94
N ILE A 131 1.88 7.85 14.50
CA ILE A 131 0.53 8.27 14.91
C ILE A 131 -0.39 8.08 13.70
N GLY A 132 -1.27 7.08 13.75
CA GLY A 132 -2.34 6.94 12.76
C GLY A 132 -3.36 8.06 12.96
N VAL A 133 -3.76 8.74 11.89
CA VAL A 133 -4.73 9.84 11.96
C VAL A 133 -5.93 9.50 11.11
N LEU A 134 -7.07 9.23 11.75
CA LEU A 134 -8.39 9.13 11.13
C LEU A 134 -9.10 10.47 11.29
N SER A 135 -9.15 11.26 10.25
CA SER A 135 -9.80 12.57 10.24
C SER A 135 -10.20 12.96 8.82
N ASP A 136 -11.29 13.69 8.69
CA ASP A 136 -11.68 14.31 7.42
C ASP A 136 -10.66 15.35 6.94
N ASP A 137 -9.86 15.91 7.85
CA ASP A 137 -8.78 16.85 7.58
C ASP A 137 -7.55 16.56 8.46
N ALA A 138 -6.75 15.57 8.03
CA ALA A 138 -5.54 15.19 8.74
C ALA A 138 -4.49 16.32 8.84
N GLN A 139 -4.56 17.35 7.98
CA GLN A 139 -3.65 18.51 8.03
C GLN A 139 -3.83 19.31 9.33
N ARG A 140 -5.02 19.33 9.90
CA ARG A 140 -5.29 20.00 11.18
C ARG A 140 -4.48 19.42 12.33
N LEU A 141 -4.07 18.15 12.22
CA LEU A 141 -3.26 17.44 13.21
C LEU A 141 -1.76 17.44 12.87
N SER A 142 -1.33 18.20 11.86
CA SER A 142 0.07 18.25 11.43
C SER A 142 1.05 18.71 12.53
N TYR A 143 0.57 19.45 13.55
CA TYR A 143 1.35 19.83 14.72
C TYR A 143 1.82 18.64 15.57
N MET A 144 1.22 17.46 15.39
CA MET A 144 1.63 16.22 16.06
C MET A 144 2.89 15.60 15.41
N ASN A 145 3.32 16.07 14.22
CA ASN A 145 4.63 15.75 13.70
C ASN A 145 5.69 16.42 14.57
N ILE A 146 6.47 15.63 15.26
CA ILE A 146 7.59 16.12 16.05
C ILE A 146 8.87 15.62 15.39
N ASP A 147 9.51 16.53 14.66
CA ASP A 147 10.83 16.33 14.08
C ASP A 147 11.78 17.25 14.86
N ARG A 148 12.23 16.78 16.00
CA ARG A 148 13.23 17.49 16.78
C ARG A 148 14.61 16.98 16.42
N ASP A 149 15.23 17.67 15.49
CA ASP A 149 16.67 17.70 15.34
C ASP A 149 17.21 18.60 16.48
N SER A 150 17.15 18.10 17.71
CA SER A 150 17.74 18.82 18.83
C SER A 150 19.20 18.36 18.96
N ASP A 151 20.12 19.30 18.76
CA ASP A 151 21.56 19.20 19.11
C ASP A 151 21.81 18.85 20.59
N GLU A 152 20.80 18.57 21.36
CA GLU A 152 20.89 18.15 22.74
C GLU A 152 21.05 16.63 22.85
N LEU A 153 22.14 16.24 23.42
CA LEU A 153 22.79 14.94 23.61
C LEU A 153 21.93 13.75 24.08
N TYR A 154 20.62 13.88 24.29
CA TYR A 154 19.77 12.81 24.79
C TYR A 154 18.33 12.91 24.28
N ARG A 155 17.94 11.96 23.37
CA ARG A 155 16.59 11.63 22.91
C ARG A 155 16.03 12.49 21.77
N SER A 156 16.26 12.04 20.56
CA SER A 156 15.39 12.39 19.44
C SER A 156 14.09 11.61 19.57
N GLU A 157 13.08 12.20 20.16
CA GLU A 157 11.72 11.67 20.10
C GLU A 157 11.13 12.14 18.78
N TYR A 158 11.03 11.22 17.82
CA TYR A 158 10.39 11.50 16.54
C TYR A 158 8.98 10.94 16.57
N TRP A 159 8.03 11.76 16.22
CA TRP A 159 6.66 11.35 16.00
C TRP A 159 6.26 11.69 14.57
N GLN A 160 5.70 10.73 13.87
CA GLN A 160 5.25 10.92 12.50
C GLN A 160 3.79 10.59 12.36
N ILE A 161 3.01 11.55 11.85
CA ILE A 161 1.62 11.27 11.50
C ILE A 161 1.55 10.47 10.20
N VAL A 162 0.59 9.55 10.18
CA VAL A 162 0.20 8.75 9.05
C VAL A 162 -1.28 8.99 8.82
N PRO A 163 -1.65 9.77 7.81
CA PRO A 163 -3.05 9.92 7.45
C PRO A 163 -3.64 8.57 7.06
N LEU A 164 -4.76 8.22 7.68
CA LEU A 164 -5.51 7.01 7.39
C LEU A 164 -6.89 7.39 6.86
N THR A 165 -7.35 6.62 5.89
CA THR A 165 -8.72 6.66 5.38
C THR A 165 -9.42 5.36 5.72
N ARG A 166 -10.69 5.24 5.41
CA ARG A 166 -11.43 3.98 5.53
C ARG A 166 -10.72 2.85 4.75
N GLU A 167 -10.19 3.17 3.57
CA GLU A 167 -9.56 2.20 2.68
C GLU A 167 -8.16 1.80 3.16
N THR A 168 -7.43 2.74 3.77
CA THR A 168 -6.04 2.52 4.21
C THR A 168 -5.93 2.14 5.69
N PHE A 169 -7.03 2.18 6.45
CA PHE A 169 -7.03 1.71 7.83
C PHE A 169 -6.72 0.21 7.88
N PRO A 170 -5.81 -0.25 8.76
CA PRO A 170 -5.41 -1.64 8.82
C PRO A 170 -6.58 -2.60 9.05
N ALA A 171 -6.65 -3.66 8.25
CA ALA A 171 -7.54 -4.80 8.46
C ALA A 171 -6.79 -6.02 9.03
N GLU A 172 -5.49 -5.86 9.35
CA GLU A 172 -4.63 -6.88 9.92
C GLU A 172 -3.90 -6.35 11.17
N GLU A 173 -3.87 -7.16 12.23
CA GLU A 173 -3.30 -6.80 13.53
C GLU A 173 -1.83 -6.38 13.44
N ARG A 174 -1.04 -7.08 12.62
CA ARG A 174 0.38 -6.77 12.42
C ARG A 174 0.61 -5.35 11.92
N LEU A 175 -0.26 -4.85 11.05
CA LEU A 175 -0.17 -3.49 10.53
C LEU A 175 -0.59 -2.47 11.60
N MET A 176 -1.61 -2.79 12.38
CA MET A 176 -2.08 -1.91 13.46
C MET A 176 -1.03 -1.77 14.57
N GLN A 177 -0.29 -2.82 14.91
CA GLN A 177 0.82 -2.80 15.87
C GLN A 177 1.98 -1.86 15.48
N SER A 178 2.02 -1.37 14.24
CA SER A 178 3.01 -0.38 13.83
C SER A 178 2.74 1.01 14.39
N PHE A 179 1.50 1.28 14.77
CA PHE A 179 1.11 2.56 15.37
C PHE A 179 1.31 2.54 16.88
N SER A 180 1.82 3.64 17.41
CA SER A 180 1.92 3.88 18.85
C SER A 180 0.68 4.57 19.39
N ILE A 181 0.05 5.39 18.54
CA ILE A 181 -1.13 6.20 18.86
C ILE A 181 -2.05 6.21 17.65
N LEU A 182 -3.36 6.20 17.90
CA LEU A 182 -4.38 6.50 16.91
C LEU A 182 -5.10 7.78 17.30
N ALA A 183 -5.00 8.83 16.49
CA ALA A 183 -5.73 10.08 16.66
C ALA A 183 -6.98 10.06 15.77
N ILE A 184 -8.14 10.29 16.36
CA ILE A 184 -9.44 10.29 15.69
C ILE A 184 -10.09 11.64 15.87
N ASP A 185 -10.33 12.35 14.77
CA ASP A 185 -10.99 13.66 14.80
C ASP A 185 -12.06 13.73 13.71
N GLY A 186 -13.32 13.64 14.14
CA GLY A 186 -14.47 13.77 13.23
C GLY A 186 -14.74 12.57 12.32
N PHE A 187 -14.14 11.43 12.58
CA PHE A 187 -14.32 10.22 11.78
C PHE A 187 -15.35 9.28 12.40
N ASP A 188 -16.28 8.77 11.59
CA ASP A 188 -17.27 7.77 12.00
C ASP A 188 -16.65 6.37 11.96
N LEU A 189 -16.34 5.79 13.12
CA LEU A 189 -15.78 4.46 13.23
C LEU A 189 -16.73 3.34 12.77
N ALA A 190 -18.04 3.58 12.73
CA ALA A 190 -19.00 2.63 12.17
C ALA A 190 -18.85 2.46 10.65
N ALA A 191 -18.15 3.41 9.99
CA ALA A 191 -17.81 3.28 8.57
C ALA A 191 -16.69 2.27 8.28
N LEU A 192 -15.93 1.84 9.29
CA LEU A 192 -14.92 0.80 9.15
C LEU A 192 -15.57 -0.56 8.89
N SER A 193 -14.90 -1.42 8.13
CA SER A 193 -15.34 -2.79 7.92
C SER A 193 -15.29 -3.61 9.23
N PRO A 194 -16.07 -4.71 9.35
CA PRO A 194 -16.00 -5.56 10.54
C PRO A 194 -14.60 -6.06 10.87
N ALA A 195 -13.78 -6.36 9.87
CA ALA A 195 -12.38 -6.77 10.08
C ALA A 195 -11.54 -5.63 10.67
N GLN A 196 -11.70 -4.41 10.18
CA GLN A 196 -11.00 -3.23 10.69
C GLN A 196 -11.43 -2.88 12.12
N GLN A 197 -12.72 -2.99 12.41
CA GLN A 197 -13.26 -2.79 13.76
C GLN A 197 -12.67 -3.82 14.74
N SER A 198 -12.65 -5.10 14.36
CA SER A 198 -12.06 -6.16 15.19
C SER A 198 -10.58 -5.93 15.44
N VAL A 199 -9.81 -5.48 14.44
CA VAL A 199 -8.39 -5.14 14.59
C VAL A 199 -8.20 -3.95 15.53
N LEU A 200 -9.06 -2.93 15.45
CA LEU A 200 -9.02 -1.79 16.38
C LEU A 200 -9.31 -2.22 17.81
N GLU A 201 -10.33 -3.04 18.02
CA GLU A 201 -10.72 -3.56 19.34
C GLU A 201 -9.58 -4.38 19.96
N ASN A 202 -9.00 -5.32 19.22
CA ASN A 202 -7.89 -6.12 19.69
C ASN A 202 -6.68 -5.26 20.05
N TRP A 203 -6.35 -4.29 19.20
CA TRP A 203 -5.24 -3.38 19.46
C TRP A 203 -5.44 -2.53 20.72
N LEU A 204 -6.69 -2.09 21.01
CA LEU A 204 -7.04 -1.39 22.25
C LEU A 204 -6.90 -2.30 23.48
N LEU A 205 -7.35 -3.55 23.38
CA LEU A 205 -7.21 -4.56 24.45
C LEU A 205 -5.74 -4.88 24.76
N GLU A 206 -4.86 -4.79 23.75
CA GLU A 206 -3.41 -4.95 23.90
C GLU A 206 -2.71 -3.68 24.44
N GLY A 207 -3.45 -2.62 24.74
CA GLY A 207 -2.93 -1.39 25.33
C GLY A 207 -2.66 -0.26 24.33
N GLY A 208 -3.27 -0.32 23.16
CA GLY A 208 -3.23 0.74 22.16
C GLY A 208 -3.79 2.07 22.72
N LEU A 209 -3.18 3.19 22.35
CA LEU A 209 -3.58 4.51 22.81
C LEU A 209 -4.38 5.25 21.75
N VAL A 210 -5.61 5.66 22.11
CA VAL A 210 -6.46 6.48 21.24
C VAL A 210 -6.56 7.91 21.81
N LEU A 211 -6.39 8.88 20.92
CA LEU A 211 -6.67 10.29 21.18
C LEU A 211 -7.94 10.67 20.41
N LEU A 212 -8.98 11.06 21.13
CA LEU A 212 -10.24 11.51 20.53
C LEU A 212 -10.29 13.04 20.47
N GLY A 213 -10.52 13.57 19.26
CA GLY A 213 -10.78 14.98 19.07
C GLY A 213 -12.13 15.39 19.66
N GLY A 214 -12.12 16.44 20.53
CA GLY A 214 -13.30 16.95 21.20
C GLY A 214 -14.08 18.02 20.41
N GLY A 215 -13.79 18.23 19.13
CA GLY A 215 -14.47 19.23 18.28
C GLY A 215 -15.93 18.89 17.98
N GLY A 216 -16.63 19.78 17.23
CA GLY A 216 -18.06 19.61 16.93
C GLY A 216 -18.47 18.31 16.22
N GLN A 217 -17.50 17.57 15.70
CA GLN A 217 -17.66 16.23 15.11
C GLN A 217 -17.14 15.10 15.99
N GLY A 218 -16.54 15.38 17.14
CA GLY A 218 -16.06 14.37 18.09
C GLY A 218 -17.17 13.41 18.57
N ALA A 219 -18.41 13.86 18.55
CA ALA A 219 -19.58 13.06 18.90
C ALA A 219 -19.77 11.82 18.00
N ALA A 220 -19.20 11.78 16.79
CA ALA A 220 -19.34 10.65 15.89
C ALA A 220 -18.54 9.40 16.35
N SER A 221 -17.44 9.59 17.08
CA SER A 221 -16.56 8.51 17.53
C SER A 221 -16.89 7.99 18.93
N PHE A 222 -17.48 8.83 19.81
CA PHE A 222 -17.76 8.47 21.20
C PHE A 222 -18.66 7.25 21.38
N PRO A 223 -19.80 7.10 20.64
CA PRO A 223 -20.69 5.95 20.81
C PRO A 223 -20.01 4.61 20.57
N TYR A 224 -19.01 4.56 19.72
CA TYR A 224 -18.24 3.35 19.45
C TYR A 224 -17.48 2.87 20.70
N PHE A 225 -16.85 3.79 21.43
CA PHE A 225 -16.08 3.49 22.64
C PHE A 225 -16.92 3.26 23.88
N GLU A 226 -18.17 3.77 23.90
CA GLU A 226 -19.12 3.47 24.98
C GLU A 226 -19.66 2.05 24.93
N ALA A 227 -19.55 1.39 23.76
CA ALA A 227 -20.04 0.03 23.53
C ALA A 227 -18.95 -1.05 23.78
N LEU A 228 -17.67 -0.66 23.91
CA LEU A 228 -16.54 -1.51 24.25
C LEU A 228 -16.38 -1.65 25.77
#